data_75d4ce8257efb24751302dc4bff9896d
#
_entry.id   75d4ce8257efb24751302dc4bff9896d
#
_cell.length_a   1.000
_cell.length_b   1.000
_cell.length_c   1.000
_cell.angle_alpha   90.00
_cell.angle_beta   90.00
_cell.angle_gamma   90.00
#
_symmetry.space_group_name_H-M   'P 1'
#
loop_
_entity.id
_entity.type
_entity.pdbx_description
1 polymer ?
#
loop_
_entity_poly.entity_id
_entity_poly.type
_entity_poly.pdbx_seq_one_letter_code
_entity_poly.pdbx_strand_id
1 'polypeptide(L)'
;MNEPCVLRDSVLACDGHILVLGGPGSGKTTIALRKAVRRIKKGLDPGQSILFLSFSRAAVARILDATKLEATRNERDQLEIQTFHSFFWEIIKAHAYLLGVPRKLSILLPQDEKAISGGIAKEDEGWNAWLIERERLFREDGRMAFDLFAQNATHLLATSSHLLLSIARRHPLIIVDEAQDTENFAWKCIQMLAARTQVLCLADLEQQIFDFLPGVGPERVIAIRETLKPLEVDLGTQNHRSPDSEILTFGNDILMGKVRGAGYKGVSSLTYRPEKPPPNWNHLLRRALFDLYNTVKVQTGAFPETVAILVSNNRSALKMSNALNAFGTYVGKPVRHKLLFDEAESLLSARFAAFLLEPKNLADIENNVATSMELIASARRATGQARTEVAKLQAQALKIRGGKALNINIANALRSLIAELAHVGFTGNPAEDWLTVKHALRATQQAELLRVASQLDFLVAFRRGHRISAGLASEWLRDGVYTNARVALDQALAQEQILDGVEAPGGVQVMNIHKAKGKQFDGVIIIREARRTERGIDSSFIWRDDNPPYPKSRRVLRVGVTRARVHTLILDPMWPSCPILKGHKL
;
A
#
# COMPACT_ATOMS: atom_id res chain seq x y z
N MET A 1 -24.28 24.81 13.11
CA MET A 1 -25.38 23.83 12.97
C MET A 1 -25.70 23.74 11.49
N ASN A 2 -25.42 22.60 10.86
CA ASN A 2 -25.67 22.42 9.43
C ASN A 2 -27.17 22.30 9.21
N GLU A 3 -27.71 23.02 8.22
CA GLU A 3 -29.08 22.87 7.77
C GLU A 3 -29.45 21.39 7.57
N PRO A 4 -30.66 20.97 7.98
CA PRO A 4 -31.13 19.60 7.80
C PRO A 4 -31.17 19.30 6.29
N CYS A 5 -30.26 18.45 5.82
CA CYS A 5 -30.27 17.99 4.45
C CYS A 5 -31.21 16.77 4.36
N VAL A 6 -32.35 16.94 3.72
CA VAL A 6 -33.38 15.88 3.53
C VAL A 6 -32.79 14.58 3.03
N LEU A 7 -31.80 14.65 2.14
CA LEU A 7 -31.09 13.48 1.61
C LEU A 7 -30.30 12.73 2.70
N ARG A 8 -29.67 13.45 3.61
CA ARG A 8 -28.92 12.84 4.73
C ARG A 8 -29.85 12.21 5.76
N ASP A 9 -30.98 12.84 6.00
CA ASP A 9 -31.98 12.30 6.92
C ASP A 9 -32.65 11.04 6.38
N SER A 10 -32.85 10.91 5.06
CA SER A 10 -33.35 9.68 4.43
C SER A 10 -32.39 8.51 4.62
N VAL A 11 -31.06 8.72 4.51
CA VAL A 11 -30.04 7.70 4.81
C VAL A 11 -30.14 7.24 6.25
N LEU A 12 -30.25 8.19 7.18
CA LEU A 12 -30.33 7.88 8.61
C LEU A 12 -31.61 7.12 8.97
N ALA A 13 -32.74 7.42 8.32
CA ALA A 13 -34.04 6.81 8.59
C ALA A 13 -34.22 5.43 7.97
N CYS A 14 -33.58 5.15 6.84
CA CYS A 14 -33.77 3.92 6.06
C CYS A 14 -33.29 2.68 6.83
N ASP A 15 -34.14 1.67 6.96
CA ASP A 15 -33.81 0.37 7.55
C ASP A 15 -33.55 -0.72 6.46
N GLY A 16 -33.73 -0.40 5.16
CA GLY A 16 -33.34 -1.23 4.01
C GLY A 16 -31.87 -1.02 3.59
N HIS A 17 -31.47 -1.66 2.49
CA HIS A 17 -30.15 -1.41 1.90
C HIS A 17 -30.04 0.02 1.38
N ILE A 18 -28.83 0.56 1.36
CA ILE A 18 -28.57 1.96 0.99
C ILE A 18 -27.37 2.02 0.05
N LEU A 19 -27.46 2.85 -0.97
CA LEU A 19 -26.34 3.25 -1.83
C LEU A 19 -26.17 4.76 -1.76
N VAL A 20 -25.03 5.21 -1.24
CA VAL A 20 -24.68 6.64 -1.19
C VAL A 20 -23.63 6.92 -2.25
N LEU A 21 -24.02 7.72 -3.23
CA LEU A 21 -23.12 8.24 -4.27
C LEU A 21 -22.61 9.62 -3.87
N GLY A 22 -21.47 10.02 -4.43
CA GLY A 22 -20.95 11.37 -4.28
C GLY A 22 -19.46 11.47 -4.55
N GLY A 23 -19.00 12.67 -4.88
CA GLY A 23 -17.60 12.97 -5.16
C GLY A 23 -16.68 12.95 -3.93
N PRO A 24 -15.38 13.24 -4.14
CA PRO A 24 -14.42 13.36 -3.05
C PRO A 24 -14.81 14.50 -2.10
N GLY A 25 -14.88 14.21 -0.80
CA GLY A 25 -15.22 15.24 0.19
C GLY A 25 -16.71 15.52 0.37
N SER A 26 -17.63 14.80 -0.29
CA SER A 26 -19.08 15.00 -0.17
C SER A 26 -19.67 14.58 1.19
N GLY A 27 -18.86 13.95 2.07
CA GLY A 27 -19.33 13.55 3.41
C GLY A 27 -19.90 12.13 3.48
N LYS A 28 -19.69 11.28 2.47
CA LYS A 28 -20.13 9.87 2.45
C LYS A 28 -19.76 9.11 3.73
N THR A 29 -18.49 9.16 4.12
CA THR A 29 -17.99 8.46 5.31
C THR A 29 -18.64 9.02 6.60
N THR A 30 -18.83 10.33 6.69
CA THR A 30 -19.49 10.97 7.85
C THR A 30 -20.93 10.50 8.00
N ILE A 31 -21.73 10.49 6.91
CA ILE A 31 -23.12 10.04 7.00
C ILE A 31 -23.22 8.55 7.33
N ALA A 32 -22.29 7.72 6.81
CA ALA A 32 -22.22 6.30 7.15
C ALA A 32 -21.90 6.07 8.64
N LEU A 33 -20.97 6.83 9.21
CA LEU A 33 -20.66 6.78 10.65
C LEU A 33 -21.86 7.22 11.50
N ARG A 34 -22.56 8.29 11.12
CA ARG A 34 -23.78 8.72 11.81
C ARG A 34 -24.88 7.65 11.74
N LYS A 35 -25.02 6.96 10.61
CA LYS A 35 -25.93 5.81 10.48
C LYS A 35 -25.54 4.67 11.42
N ALA A 36 -24.24 4.34 11.48
CA ALA A 36 -23.73 3.33 12.40
C ALA A 36 -24.00 3.69 13.86
N VAL A 37 -23.67 4.92 14.28
CA VAL A 37 -23.94 5.42 15.65
C VAL A 37 -25.44 5.39 15.97
N ARG A 38 -26.29 5.81 15.03
CA ARG A 38 -27.75 5.73 15.19
C ARG A 38 -28.24 4.30 15.39
N ARG A 39 -27.67 3.32 14.64
CA ARG A 39 -28.00 1.89 14.79
C ARG A 39 -27.57 1.36 16.15
N ILE A 40 -26.37 1.76 16.63
CA ILE A 40 -25.88 1.41 17.98
C ILE A 40 -26.81 1.98 19.06
N LYS A 41 -27.23 3.24 18.94
CA LYS A 41 -28.16 3.90 19.88
C LYS A 41 -29.56 3.26 19.93
N LYS A 42 -30.02 2.63 18.83
CA LYS A 42 -31.25 1.84 18.81
C LYS A 42 -31.10 0.52 19.62
N GLY A 43 -29.90 0.14 20.02
CA GLY A 43 -29.55 -1.07 20.74
C GLY A 43 -28.98 -2.15 19.83
N LEU A 44 -27.90 -2.78 20.29
CA LEU A 44 -27.32 -3.99 19.73
C LEU A 44 -27.42 -5.11 20.76
N ASP A 45 -27.67 -6.33 20.28
CA ASP A 45 -27.62 -7.51 21.15
C ASP A 45 -26.18 -7.78 21.63
N PRO A 46 -25.99 -8.46 22.75
CA PRO A 46 -24.65 -8.84 23.22
C PRO A 46 -23.85 -9.59 22.16
N GLY A 47 -22.62 -9.12 21.90
CA GLY A 47 -21.73 -9.69 20.89
C GLY A 47 -21.96 -9.19 19.45
N GLN A 48 -22.92 -8.31 19.22
CA GLN A 48 -23.09 -7.63 17.94
C GLN A 48 -22.18 -6.40 17.82
N SER A 49 -21.77 -6.12 16.60
CA SER A 49 -21.02 -4.93 16.20
C SER A 49 -21.44 -4.46 14.81
N ILE A 50 -21.24 -3.19 14.51
CA ILE A 50 -21.40 -2.66 13.15
C ILE A 50 -20.09 -2.88 12.41
N LEU A 51 -20.14 -3.58 11.27
CA LEU A 51 -18.97 -3.85 10.46
C LEU A 51 -18.77 -2.74 9.41
N PHE A 52 -17.60 -2.13 9.42
CA PHE A 52 -17.20 -1.14 8.42
C PHE A 52 -16.02 -1.67 7.62
N LEU A 53 -16.25 -2.02 6.36
CA LEU A 53 -15.26 -2.57 5.45
C LEU A 53 -14.73 -1.49 4.50
N SER A 54 -13.42 -1.40 4.37
CA SER A 54 -12.80 -0.49 3.41
C SER A 54 -11.72 -1.22 2.59
N PHE A 55 -11.41 -0.65 1.42
CA PHE A 55 -10.44 -1.26 0.50
C PHE A 55 -9.00 -1.13 0.98
N SER A 56 -8.67 -0.07 1.72
CA SER A 56 -7.29 0.20 2.12
C SER A 56 -7.13 0.50 3.60
N ARG A 57 -5.98 0.13 4.14
CA ARG A 57 -5.58 0.45 5.52
C ARG A 57 -5.58 1.95 5.81
N ALA A 58 -5.20 2.76 4.83
CA ALA A 58 -5.22 4.22 4.97
C ALA A 58 -6.66 4.76 5.10
N ALA A 59 -7.63 4.13 4.41
CA ALA A 59 -9.03 4.47 4.57
C ALA A 59 -9.54 4.02 5.95
N VAL A 60 -9.17 2.83 6.42
CA VAL A 60 -9.50 2.35 7.78
C VAL A 60 -8.98 3.33 8.84
N ALA A 61 -7.71 3.76 8.77
CA ALA A 61 -7.14 4.73 9.71
C ALA A 61 -7.92 6.05 9.71
N ARG A 62 -8.26 6.57 8.52
CA ARG A 62 -9.06 7.79 8.38
C ARG A 62 -10.47 7.64 8.97
N ILE A 63 -11.10 6.47 8.78
CA ILE A 63 -12.42 6.19 9.35
C ILE A 63 -12.32 6.13 10.88
N LEU A 64 -11.30 5.46 11.43
CA LEU A 64 -11.01 5.43 12.87
C LEU A 64 -10.82 6.84 13.45
N ASP A 65 -10.09 7.73 12.75
CA ASP A 65 -9.96 9.13 13.18
C ASP A 65 -11.29 9.88 13.11
N ALA A 66 -12.07 9.67 12.07
CA ALA A 66 -13.39 10.27 11.95
C ALA A 66 -14.36 9.81 13.05
N THR A 67 -14.24 8.57 13.54
CA THR A 67 -15.08 8.09 14.66
C THR A 67 -14.84 8.85 15.96
N LYS A 68 -13.64 9.42 16.16
CA LYS A 68 -13.34 10.22 17.35
C LYS A 68 -14.22 11.47 17.46
N LEU A 69 -14.66 12.00 16.31
CA LEU A 69 -15.52 13.18 16.22
C LEU A 69 -17.02 12.84 16.23
N GLU A 70 -17.40 11.66 15.71
CA GLU A 70 -18.81 11.30 15.48
C GLU A 70 -19.37 10.31 16.52
N ALA A 71 -18.50 9.65 17.32
CA ALA A 71 -18.90 8.58 18.25
C ALA A 71 -18.20 8.69 19.60
N THR A 72 -18.93 8.38 20.68
CA THR A 72 -18.40 8.20 22.04
C THR A 72 -17.51 6.96 22.12
N ARG A 73 -16.76 6.80 23.22
CA ARG A 73 -15.90 5.63 23.43
C ARG A 73 -16.70 4.32 23.39
N ASN A 74 -17.82 4.25 24.10
CA ASN A 74 -18.67 3.05 24.14
C ASN A 74 -19.26 2.69 22.77
N GLU A 75 -19.60 3.70 21.96
CA GLU A 75 -20.08 3.48 20.59
C GLU A 75 -18.96 3.00 19.68
N ARG A 76 -17.72 3.49 19.85
CA ARG A 76 -16.55 3.02 19.08
C ARG A 76 -16.21 1.56 19.36
N ASP A 77 -16.38 1.11 20.60
CA ASP A 77 -16.13 -0.30 20.98
C ASP A 77 -17.13 -1.27 20.29
N GLN A 78 -18.23 -0.76 19.76
CA GLN A 78 -19.23 -1.50 18.98
C GLN A 78 -19.08 -1.32 17.46
N LEU A 79 -18.01 -0.62 17.00
CA LEU A 79 -17.67 -0.45 15.59
C LEU A 79 -16.45 -1.32 15.25
N GLU A 80 -16.63 -2.25 14.36
CA GLU A 80 -15.56 -3.10 13.83
C GLU A 80 -15.12 -2.58 12.47
N ILE A 81 -14.01 -1.83 12.43
CA ILE A 81 -13.54 -1.13 11.23
C ILE A 81 -12.29 -1.84 10.73
N GLN A 82 -12.36 -2.45 9.54
CA GLN A 82 -11.27 -3.26 9.01
C GLN A 82 -11.23 -3.28 7.48
N THR A 83 -10.16 -3.84 6.92
CA THR A 83 -10.07 -4.05 5.48
C THR A 83 -10.81 -5.32 5.07
N PHE A 84 -11.21 -5.42 3.79
CA PHE A 84 -11.74 -6.66 3.24
C PHE A 84 -10.80 -7.85 3.46
N HIS A 85 -9.50 -7.67 3.26
CA HIS A 85 -8.51 -8.75 3.47
C HIS A 85 -8.45 -9.20 4.93
N SER A 86 -8.53 -8.27 5.90
CA SER A 86 -8.58 -8.63 7.32
C SER A 86 -9.83 -9.45 7.64
N PHE A 87 -10.98 -9.00 7.17
CA PHE A 87 -12.26 -9.68 7.36
C PHE A 87 -12.26 -11.10 6.78
N PHE A 88 -11.80 -11.26 5.54
CA PHE A 88 -11.72 -12.58 4.92
C PHE A 88 -10.70 -13.49 5.61
N TRP A 89 -9.55 -12.92 6.00
CA TRP A 89 -8.53 -13.69 6.70
C TRP A 89 -9.01 -14.21 8.05
N GLU A 90 -9.75 -13.43 8.82
CA GLU A 90 -10.35 -13.87 10.08
C GLU A 90 -11.31 -15.04 9.88
N ILE A 91 -12.19 -14.97 8.87
CA ILE A 91 -13.10 -16.07 8.52
C ILE A 91 -12.31 -17.32 8.14
N ILE A 92 -11.33 -17.19 7.25
CA ILE A 92 -10.55 -18.33 6.76
C ILE A 92 -9.74 -18.94 7.89
N LYS A 93 -9.01 -18.14 8.66
CA LYS A 93 -8.17 -18.59 9.76
C LYS A 93 -8.97 -19.38 10.80
N ALA A 94 -10.21 -18.97 11.08
CA ALA A 94 -11.08 -19.64 12.04
C ALA A 94 -11.71 -20.93 11.48
N HIS A 95 -11.95 -21.02 10.16
CA HIS A 95 -12.80 -22.05 9.56
C HIS A 95 -12.16 -22.83 8.40
N ALA A 96 -10.85 -22.66 8.15
CA ALA A 96 -10.15 -23.31 7.03
C ALA A 96 -10.25 -24.84 7.03
N TYR A 97 -10.43 -25.46 8.17
CA TYR A 97 -10.65 -26.89 8.27
C TYR A 97 -11.85 -27.39 7.44
N LEU A 98 -12.85 -26.52 7.20
CA LEU A 98 -13.98 -26.83 6.32
C LEU A 98 -13.59 -26.87 4.84
N LEU A 99 -12.43 -26.33 4.48
CA LEU A 99 -11.87 -26.39 3.13
C LEU A 99 -10.95 -27.61 2.92
N GLY A 100 -10.75 -28.42 3.96
CA GLY A 100 -9.84 -29.58 3.91
C GLY A 100 -8.36 -29.21 3.83
N VAL A 101 -7.98 -28.01 4.30
CA VAL A 101 -6.60 -27.53 4.34
C VAL A 101 -6.00 -27.64 5.74
N PRO A 102 -4.65 -27.57 5.89
CA PRO A 102 -4.00 -27.64 7.20
C PRO A 102 -4.55 -26.61 8.18
N ARG A 103 -4.67 -26.97 9.46
CA ARG A 103 -5.14 -26.04 10.52
C ARG A 103 -4.20 -24.86 10.72
N LYS A 104 -2.88 -25.04 10.49
CA LYS A 104 -1.89 -23.97 10.59
C LYS A 104 -1.78 -23.28 9.26
N LEU A 105 -2.49 -22.16 9.13
CA LEU A 105 -2.40 -21.31 7.96
C LEU A 105 -1.35 -20.21 8.15
N SER A 106 -0.69 -19.87 7.07
CA SER A 106 0.19 -18.71 6.95
C SER A 106 -0.09 -17.97 5.64
N ILE A 107 0.29 -16.70 5.61
CA ILE A 107 0.10 -15.88 4.42
C ILE A 107 1.30 -16.06 3.52
N LEU A 108 1.05 -16.36 2.24
CA LEU A 108 2.04 -16.26 1.19
C LEU A 108 2.22 -14.78 0.85
N LEU A 109 3.29 -14.18 1.37
CA LEU A 109 3.55 -12.77 1.18
C LEU A 109 3.86 -12.48 -0.31
N PRO A 110 3.51 -11.28 -0.84
CA PRO A 110 3.71 -10.95 -2.25
C PRO A 110 5.17 -11.05 -2.72
N GLN A 111 6.13 -10.79 -1.83
CA GLN A 111 7.56 -10.99 -2.14
C GLN A 111 7.92 -12.46 -2.29
N ASP A 112 7.34 -13.35 -1.46
CA ASP A 112 7.55 -14.80 -1.57
C ASP A 112 6.89 -15.35 -2.82
N GLU A 113 5.67 -14.89 -3.10
CA GLU A 113 4.95 -15.23 -4.32
C GLU A 113 5.78 -14.89 -5.56
N LYS A 114 6.33 -13.66 -5.63
CA LYS A 114 7.24 -13.25 -6.71
C LYS A 114 8.53 -14.06 -6.75
N ALA A 115 9.09 -14.42 -5.61
CA ALA A 115 10.30 -15.23 -5.55
C ALA A 115 10.07 -16.66 -6.05
N ILE A 116 8.97 -17.29 -5.67
CA ILE A 116 8.62 -18.66 -6.08
C ILE A 116 8.21 -18.68 -7.55
N SER A 117 7.35 -17.76 -8.00
CA SER A 117 6.90 -17.66 -9.38
C SER A 117 8.01 -17.20 -10.35
N GLY A 118 9.08 -16.61 -9.81
CA GLY A 118 10.12 -15.98 -10.66
C GLY A 118 9.65 -14.67 -11.31
N GLY A 119 8.64 -14.01 -10.74
CA GLY A 119 8.06 -12.78 -11.27
C GLY A 119 7.26 -12.99 -12.56
N ILE A 120 6.74 -14.19 -12.78
CA ILE A 120 5.89 -14.53 -13.94
C ILE A 120 4.67 -13.60 -13.96
N ALA A 121 4.38 -12.99 -15.11
CA ALA A 121 3.18 -12.20 -15.37
C ALA A 121 2.05 -13.08 -15.93
N LYS A 122 0.81 -12.56 -15.90
CA LYS A 122 -0.38 -13.30 -16.38
C LYS A 122 -0.31 -13.67 -17.86
N GLU A 123 0.43 -12.90 -18.63
CA GLU A 123 0.63 -13.07 -20.07
C GLU A 123 1.73 -14.09 -20.42
N ASP A 124 2.52 -14.54 -19.44
CA ASP A 124 3.62 -15.47 -19.65
C ASP A 124 3.11 -16.93 -19.74
N GLU A 125 3.75 -17.75 -20.57
CA GLU A 125 3.40 -19.18 -20.75
C GLU A 125 3.41 -19.98 -19.44
N GLY A 126 4.28 -19.63 -18.49
CA GLY A 126 4.38 -20.27 -17.17
C GLY A 126 3.26 -19.93 -16.18
N TRP A 127 2.32 -19.04 -16.52
CA TRP A 127 1.30 -18.57 -15.58
C TRP A 127 0.41 -19.70 -15.05
N ASN A 128 -0.06 -20.59 -15.93
CA ASN A 128 -0.92 -21.70 -15.52
C ASN A 128 -0.21 -22.69 -14.57
N ALA A 129 1.08 -22.97 -14.83
CA ALA A 129 1.89 -23.80 -13.94
C ALA A 129 2.06 -23.14 -12.56
N TRP A 130 2.23 -21.81 -12.53
CA TRP A 130 2.26 -21.07 -11.29
C TRP A 130 0.93 -21.13 -10.53
N LEU A 131 -0.20 -21.03 -11.20
CA LEU A 131 -1.51 -21.16 -10.55
C LEU A 131 -1.70 -22.53 -9.88
N ILE A 132 -1.24 -23.61 -10.52
CA ILE A 132 -1.25 -24.97 -9.95
C ILE A 132 -0.35 -25.05 -8.70
N GLU A 133 0.89 -24.54 -8.78
CA GLU A 133 1.79 -24.54 -7.64
C GLU A 133 1.26 -23.70 -6.47
N ARG A 134 0.65 -22.55 -6.76
CA ARG A 134 0.02 -21.69 -5.75
C ARG A 134 -1.14 -22.38 -5.02
N GLU A 135 -1.96 -23.16 -5.75
CA GLU A 135 -3.02 -23.96 -5.16
C GLU A 135 -2.43 -25.10 -4.31
N ARG A 136 -1.35 -25.74 -4.76
CA ARG A 136 -0.63 -26.76 -3.98
C ARG A 136 -0.11 -26.19 -2.66
N LEU A 137 0.57 -25.02 -2.71
CA LEU A 137 1.07 -24.34 -1.51
C LEU A 137 -0.05 -24.05 -0.50
N PHE A 138 -1.25 -23.71 -0.98
CA PHE A 138 -2.39 -23.51 -0.11
C PHE A 138 -2.91 -24.84 0.46
N ARG A 139 -3.12 -25.86 -0.38
CA ARG A 139 -3.75 -27.12 0.01
C ARG A 139 -2.85 -27.98 0.91
N GLU A 140 -1.57 -28.04 0.61
CA GLU A 140 -0.62 -28.92 1.30
C GLU A 140 0.15 -28.20 2.40
N ASP A 141 0.64 -26.99 2.13
CA ASP A 141 1.53 -26.25 3.05
C ASP A 141 0.77 -25.23 3.91
N GLY A 142 -0.54 -24.99 3.65
CA GLY A 142 -1.35 -23.99 4.34
C GLY A 142 -0.88 -22.56 4.07
N ARG A 143 -0.19 -22.30 2.94
CA ARG A 143 0.31 -20.97 2.55
C ARG A 143 -0.62 -20.33 1.53
N MET A 144 -1.34 -19.29 1.93
CA MET A 144 -2.37 -18.67 1.10
C MET A 144 -1.97 -17.29 0.62
N ALA A 145 -2.05 -17.05 -0.69
CA ALA A 145 -1.86 -15.74 -1.30
C ALA A 145 -3.07 -14.83 -1.05
N PHE A 146 -2.85 -13.50 -1.02
CA PHE A 146 -3.89 -12.51 -0.68
C PHE A 146 -5.09 -12.53 -1.63
N ASP A 147 -4.86 -12.73 -2.92
CA ASP A 147 -5.93 -12.75 -3.93
C ASP A 147 -6.86 -13.97 -3.82
N LEU A 148 -6.46 -15.01 -3.07
CA LEU A 148 -7.30 -16.16 -2.77
C LEU A 148 -8.25 -15.94 -1.57
N PHE A 149 -8.07 -14.86 -0.80
CA PHE A 149 -8.84 -14.64 0.43
C PHE A 149 -10.33 -14.50 0.15
N ALA A 150 -10.71 -13.61 -0.76
CA ALA A 150 -12.12 -13.36 -1.07
C ALA A 150 -12.81 -14.60 -1.64
N GLN A 151 -12.14 -15.33 -2.54
CA GLN A 151 -12.66 -16.56 -3.13
C GLN A 151 -12.93 -17.62 -2.07
N ASN A 152 -11.97 -17.90 -1.18
CA ASN A 152 -12.08 -18.93 -0.17
C ASN A 152 -13.04 -18.55 0.97
N ALA A 153 -13.08 -17.28 1.39
CA ALA A 153 -14.09 -16.81 2.34
C ALA A 153 -15.51 -16.95 1.77
N THR A 154 -15.70 -16.56 0.50
CA THR A 154 -16.99 -16.72 -0.19
C THR A 154 -17.39 -18.19 -0.29
N HIS A 155 -16.44 -19.09 -0.58
CA HIS A 155 -16.69 -20.53 -0.64
C HIS A 155 -17.11 -21.08 0.73
N LEU A 156 -16.45 -20.68 1.81
CA LEU A 156 -16.83 -21.06 3.19
C LEU A 156 -18.27 -20.63 3.52
N LEU A 157 -18.65 -19.40 3.18
CA LEU A 157 -20.00 -18.89 3.42
C LEU A 157 -21.05 -19.60 2.56
N ALA A 158 -20.71 -19.99 1.34
CA ALA A 158 -21.59 -20.73 0.45
C ALA A 158 -21.81 -22.17 0.93
N THR A 159 -20.77 -22.79 1.52
CA THR A 159 -20.81 -24.18 1.98
C THR A 159 -21.47 -24.31 3.35
N SER A 160 -21.33 -23.31 4.23
CA SER A 160 -21.85 -23.34 5.59
C SER A 160 -22.89 -22.25 5.85
N SER A 161 -24.18 -22.63 5.79
CA SER A 161 -25.28 -21.73 6.14
C SER A 161 -25.21 -21.25 7.61
N HIS A 162 -24.72 -22.09 8.51
CA HIS A 162 -24.52 -21.72 9.92
C HIS A 162 -23.46 -20.63 10.09
N LEU A 163 -22.34 -20.73 9.36
CA LEU A 163 -21.30 -19.70 9.37
C LEU A 163 -21.83 -18.39 8.81
N LEU A 164 -22.54 -18.44 7.67
CA LEU A 164 -23.17 -17.27 7.06
C LEU A 164 -24.13 -16.57 8.04
N LEU A 165 -25.02 -17.35 8.68
CA LEU A 165 -25.97 -16.81 9.66
C LEU A 165 -25.27 -16.24 10.90
N SER A 166 -24.22 -16.88 11.39
CA SER A 166 -23.44 -16.41 12.53
C SER A 166 -22.82 -15.03 12.26
N ILE A 167 -22.18 -14.87 11.10
CA ILE A 167 -21.57 -13.58 10.70
C ILE A 167 -22.64 -12.52 10.47
N ALA A 168 -23.73 -12.86 9.79
CA ALA A 168 -24.83 -11.91 9.54
C ALA A 168 -25.50 -11.44 10.83
N ARG A 169 -25.68 -12.32 11.81
CA ARG A 169 -26.23 -11.97 13.14
C ARG A 169 -25.28 -11.10 13.95
N ARG A 170 -23.97 -11.37 13.86
CA ARG A 170 -22.94 -10.54 14.53
C ARG A 170 -22.93 -9.11 14.01
N HIS A 171 -23.21 -8.92 12.71
CA HIS A 171 -23.16 -7.62 12.07
C HIS A 171 -24.51 -7.20 11.49
N PRO A 172 -25.39 -6.56 12.30
CA PRO A 172 -26.73 -6.14 11.86
C PRO A 172 -26.70 -5.00 10.83
N LEU A 173 -25.56 -4.34 10.66
CA LEU A 173 -25.29 -3.37 9.59
C LEU A 173 -23.85 -3.57 9.10
N ILE A 174 -23.69 -3.72 7.80
CA ILE A 174 -22.40 -3.75 7.12
C ILE A 174 -22.28 -2.51 6.25
N ILE A 175 -21.21 -1.75 6.43
CA ILE A 175 -20.89 -0.56 5.63
C ILE A 175 -19.72 -0.90 4.74
N VAL A 176 -19.86 -0.64 3.43
CA VAL A 176 -18.84 -0.90 2.40
C VAL A 176 -18.37 0.42 1.83
N ASP A 177 -17.15 0.83 2.16
CA ASP A 177 -16.51 2.03 1.59
C ASP A 177 -15.86 1.71 0.25
N GLU A 178 -15.85 2.69 -0.67
CA GLU A 178 -15.34 2.54 -2.05
C GLU A 178 -15.93 1.30 -2.75
N ALA A 179 -17.24 1.11 -2.61
CA ALA A 179 -17.93 -0.10 -3.09
C ALA A 179 -17.73 -0.37 -4.60
N GLN A 180 -17.47 0.67 -5.42
CA GLN A 180 -17.14 0.52 -6.85
C GLN A 180 -15.83 -0.23 -7.10
N ASP A 181 -14.93 -0.32 -6.11
CA ASP A 181 -13.65 -1.02 -6.22
C ASP A 181 -13.71 -2.48 -5.73
N THR A 182 -14.89 -2.96 -5.33
CA THR A 182 -15.07 -4.32 -4.80
C THR A 182 -14.95 -5.35 -5.92
N GLU A 183 -14.02 -6.30 -5.80
CA GLU A 183 -13.86 -7.40 -6.75
C GLU A 183 -15.04 -8.40 -6.70
N ASN A 184 -15.12 -9.31 -7.67
CA ASN A 184 -16.26 -10.19 -7.84
C ASN A 184 -16.53 -11.11 -6.65
N PHE A 185 -15.53 -11.78 -6.09
CA PHE A 185 -15.71 -12.67 -4.94
C PHE A 185 -16.05 -11.90 -3.67
N ALA A 186 -15.39 -10.76 -3.43
CA ALA A 186 -15.70 -9.90 -2.31
C ALA A 186 -17.14 -9.37 -2.40
N TRP A 187 -17.59 -8.98 -3.60
CA TRP A 187 -18.97 -8.57 -3.82
C TRP A 187 -19.96 -9.72 -3.58
N LYS A 188 -19.67 -10.93 -4.08
CA LYS A 188 -20.50 -12.12 -3.86
C LYS A 188 -20.63 -12.44 -2.36
N CYS A 189 -19.56 -12.28 -1.59
CA CYS A 189 -19.59 -12.42 -0.13
C CYS A 189 -20.56 -11.40 0.49
N ILE A 190 -20.49 -10.13 0.10
CA ILE A 190 -21.39 -9.08 0.59
C ILE A 190 -22.86 -9.37 0.19
N GLN A 191 -23.13 -9.84 -1.03
CA GLN A 191 -24.47 -10.24 -1.48
C GLN A 191 -25.07 -11.34 -0.61
N MET A 192 -24.28 -12.36 -0.28
CA MET A 192 -24.72 -13.45 0.59
C MET A 192 -25.09 -12.95 2.00
N LEU A 193 -24.29 -12.05 2.56
CA LEU A 193 -24.55 -11.42 3.85
C LEU A 193 -25.75 -10.48 3.77
N ALA A 194 -25.90 -9.74 2.69
CA ALA A 194 -27.01 -8.81 2.46
C ALA A 194 -28.39 -9.48 2.47
N ALA A 195 -28.47 -10.77 2.14
CA ALA A 195 -29.72 -11.54 2.27
C ALA A 195 -30.20 -11.66 3.74
N ARG A 196 -29.38 -11.31 4.73
CA ARG A 196 -29.64 -11.50 6.16
C ARG A 196 -29.36 -10.27 7.03
N THR A 197 -28.67 -9.27 6.50
CA THR A 197 -28.30 -8.06 7.23
C THR A 197 -28.38 -6.82 6.34
N GLN A 198 -28.51 -5.65 6.95
CA GLN A 198 -28.53 -4.38 6.22
C GLN A 198 -27.14 -4.08 5.65
N VAL A 199 -27.08 -3.61 4.39
CA VAL A 199 -25.84 -3.17 3.75
C VAL A 199 -25.98 -1.72 3.31
N LEU A 200 -24.96 -0.91 3.63
CA LEU A 200 -24.80 0.47 3.18
C LEU A 200 -23.54 0.56 2.32
N CYS A 201 -23.69 0.82 1.02
CA CYS A 201 -22.60 1.00 0.09
C CYS A 201 -22.28 2.48 -0.11
N LEU A 202 -21.01 2.86 -0.03
CA LEU A 202 -20.50 4.20 -0.38
C LEU A 202 -19.71 4.08 -1.68
N ALA A 203 -20.06 4.85 -2.70
CA ALA A 203 -19.40 4.79 -3.99
C ALA A 203 -19.06 6.17 -4.56
N ASP A 204 -17.95 6.24 -5.30
CA ASP A 204 -17.51 7.39 -6.06
C ASP A 204 -17.20 6.94 -7.50
N LEU A 205 -18.11 7.24 -8.41
CA LEU A 205 -18.01 6.80 -9.81
C LEU A 205 -16.82 7.43 -10.56
N GLU A 206 -16.31 8.54 -10.06
CA GLU A 206 -15.24 9.31 -10.70
C GLU A 206 -13.83 8.98 -10.14
N GLN A 207 -13.71 8.18 -9.07
CA GLN A 207 -12.42 7.78 -8.47
C GLN A 207 -12.00 6.33 -8.79
N GLN A 208 -12.47 5.78 -9.88
CA GLN A 208 -12.12 4.42 -10.31
C GLN A 208 -10.72 4.40 -10.92
N ILE A 209 -9.75 3.77 -10.25
CA ILE A 209 -8.38 3.58 -10.75
C ILE A 209 -7.92 2.12 -10.72
N PHE A 210 -8.78 1.19 -10.32
CA PHE A 210 -8.53 -0.26 -10.28
C PHE A 210 -9.33 -1.02 -11.34
N ASP A 211 -9.67 -0.37 -12.44
CA ASP A 211 -10.42 -0.94 -13.59
C ASP A 211 -9.68 -2.09 -14.30
N PHE A 212 -8.43 -2.37 -13.94
CA PHE A 212 -7.71 -3.57 -14.38
C PHE A 212 -8.08 -4.84 -13.59
N LEU A 213 -8.85 -4.71 -12.49
CA LEU A 213 -9.35 -5.87 -11.73
C LEU A 213 -10.71 -6.33 -12.26
N PRO A 214 -10.96 -7.64 -12.37
CA PRO A 214 -12.23 -8.16 -12.88
C PRO A 214 -13.44 -7.72 -12.03
N GLY A 215 -14.45 -7.14 -12.68
CA GLY A 215 -15.70 -6.72 -12.05
C GLY A 215 -15.62 -5.44 -11.21
N VAL A 216 -14.51 -4.70 -11.31
CA VAL A 216 -14.33 -3.39 -10.68
C VAL A 216 -14.67 -2.30 -11.69
N GLY A 217 -15.51 -1.33 -11.29
CA GLY A 217 -15.85 -0.21 -12.14
C GLY A 217 -17.34 0.19 -12.09
N PRO A 218 -17.83 0.91 -13.11
CA PRO A 218 -19.26 1.29 -13.21
C PRO A 218 -20.21 0.09 -13.13
N GLU A 219 -19.79 -1.05 -13.68
CA GLU A 219 -20.54 -2.31 -13.65
C GLU A 219 -20.82 -2.78 -12.20
N ARG A 220 -19.93 -2.49 -11.26
CA ARG A 220 -20.14 -2.82 -9.85
C ARG A 220 -21.32 -2.05 -9.27
N VAL A 221 -21.46 -0.77 -9.60
CA VAL A 221 -22.57 0.05 -9.10
C VAL A 221 -23.91 -0.42 -9.73
N ILE A 222 -23.88 -0.82 -10.99
CA ILE A 222 -25.04 -1.45 -11.64
C ILE A 222 -25.42 -2.74 -10.90
N ALA A 223 -24.45 -3.61 -10.64
CA ALA A 223 -24.68 -4.84 -9.87
C ALA A 223 -25.22 -4.58 -8.45
N ILE A 224 -24.77 -3.51 -7.77
CA ILE A 224 -25.31 -3.10 -6.47
C ILE A 224 -26.79 -2.73 -6.59
N ARG A 225 -27.17 -1.92 -7.60
CA ARG A 225 -28.56 -1.51 -7.84
C ARG A 225 -29.48 -2.70 -8.12
N GLU A 226 -29.04 -3.61 -8.99
CA GLU A 226 -29.82 -4.76 -9.38
C GLU A 226 -30.03 -5.77 -8.25
N THR A 227 -28.99 -6.02 -7.47
CA THR A 227 -29.01 -7.07 -6.44
C THR A 227 -29.54 -6.63 -5.10
N LEU A 228 -29.20 -5.44 -4.63
CA LEU A 228 -29.64 -4.93 -3.33
C LEU A 228 -30.93 -4.10 -3.41
N LYS A 229 -31.27 -3.56 -4.58
CA LYS A 229 -32.39 -2.60 -4.75
C LYS A 229 -32.40 -1.53 -3.66
N PRO A 230 -31.28 -0.83 -3.47
CA PRO A 230 -31.06 0.03 -2.31
C PRO A 230 -31.83 1.36 -2.43
N LEU A 231 -32.08 2.02 -1.30
CA LEU A 231 -32.33 3.45 -1.31
C LEU A 231 -31.06 4.14 -1.86
N GLU A 232 -31.19 4.79 -3.01
CA GLU A 232 -30.07 5.53 -3.61
C GLU A 232 -30.13 7.00 -3.23
N VAL A 233 -29.00 7.52 -2.74
CA VAL A 233 -28.85 8.93 -2.36
C VAL A 233 -27.59 9.47 -2.98
N ASP A 234 -27.69 10.50 -3.78
CA ASP A 234 -26.54 11.20 -4.35
C ASP A 234 -26.27 12.50 -3.57
N LEU A 235 -25.10 12.55 -2.92
CA LEU A 235 -24.63 13.73 -2.19
C LEU A 235 -24.00 14.79 -3.12
N GLY A 236 -23.96 14.51 -4.43
CA GLY A 236 -23.43 15.42 -5.44
C GLY A 236 -21.93 15.68 -5.29
N THR A 237 -21.52 16.85 -5.74
CA THR A 237 -20.13 17.31 -5.78
C THR A 237 -19.77 18.28 -4.65
N GLN A 238 -20.59 18.38 -3.59
CA GLN A 238 -20.25 19.22 -2.44
C GLN A 238 -18.91 18.80 -1.86
N ASN A 239 -17.99 19.76 -1.71
CA ASN A 239 -16.64 19.49 -1.25
C ASN A 239 -16.41 20.06 0.16
N HIS A 240 -16.56 19.22 1.16
CA HIS A 240 -16.29 19.57 2.56
C HIS A 240 -14.79 19.35 2.93
N ARG A 241 -13.98 18.79 2.04
CA ARG A 241 -12.55 18.50 2.28
C ARG A 241 -11.69 19.74 2.11
N SER A 242 -11.97 20.51 1.08
CA SER A 242 -11.24 21.72 0.69
C SER A 242 -12.22 22.79 0.24
N PRO A 243 -13.09 23.28 1.15
CA PRO A 243 -14.20 24.18 0.80
C PRO A 243 -13.70 25.52 0.23
N ASP A 244 -12.53 25.97 0.67
CA ASP A 244 -11.96 27.27 0.30
C ASP A 244 -11.05 27.20 -0.94
N SER A 245 -11.00 26.07 -1.65
CA SER A 245 -10.15 25.86 -2.81
C SER A 245 -10.90 25.30 -4.02
N GLU A 246 -10.31 25.44 -5.19
CA GLU A 246 -10.82 24.88 -6.46
C GLU A 246 -10.07 23.59 -6.88
N ILE A 247 -9.41 22.92 -5.92
CA ILE A 247 -8.67 21.67 -6.18
C ILE A 247 -9.58 20.61 -6.80
N LEU A 248 -10.80 20.45 -6.29
CA LEU A 248 -11.76 19.50 -6.85
C LEU A 248 -12.24 19.92 -8.24
N THR A 249 -12.50 21.21 -8.44
CA THR A 249 -12.87 21.77 -9.76
C THR A 249 -11.78 21.50 -10.78
N PHE A 250 -10.52 21.76 -10.44
CA PHE A 250 -9.38 21.44 -11.30
C PHE A 250 -9.30 19.94 -11.61
N GLY A 251 -9.47 19.08 -10.60
CA GLY A 251 -9.49 17.63 -10.79
C GLY A 251 -10.61 17.17 -11.72
N ASN A 252 -11.79 17.77 -11.63
CA ASN A 252 -12.94 17.48 -12.51
C ASN A 252 -12.70 18.00 -13.93
N ASP A 253 -12.14 19.18 -14.08
CA ASP A 253 -11.79 19.75 -15.39
C ASP A 253 -10.72 18.89 -16.09
N ILE A 254 -9.71 18.37 -15.35
CA ILE A 254 -8.78 17.36 -15.89
C ILE A 254 -9.54 16.13 -16.37
N LEU A 255 -10.45 15.58 -15.55
CA LEU A 255 -11.20 14.37 -15.88
C LEU A 255 -12.03 14.55 -17.16
N MET A 256 -12.75 15.66 -17.25
CA MET A 256 -13.64 15.99 -18.37
C MET A 256 -12.92 16.55 -19.60
N GLY A 257 -11.62 16.86 -19.48
CA GLY A 257 -10.88 17.54 -20.53
C GLY A 257 -11.29 18.99 -20.76
N LYS A 258 -11.91 19.64 -19.77
CA LYS A 258 -12.31 21.03 -19.84
C LYS A 258 -11.12 21.92 -19.48
N VAL A 259 -10.87 22.94 -20.29
CA VAL A 259 -9.83 23.94 -20.05
C VAL A 259 -10.50 25.26 -19.75
N ARG A 260 -10.07 25.92 -18.66
CA ARG A 260 -10.52 27.28 -18.38
C ARG A 260 -9.32 28.25 -18.45
N GLY A 261 -9.58 29.47 -18.93
CA GLY A 261 -8.57 30.51 -19.11
C GLY A 261 -8.04 31.18 -17.82
N ALA A 262 -8.69 30.91 -16.68
CA ALA A 262 -8.27 31.38 -15.36
C ALA A 262 -7.55 30.30 -14.57
N GLY A 263 -6.67 30.70 -13.63
CA GLY A 263 -6.05 29.77 -12.68
C GLY A 263 -7.06 29.17 -11.69
N TYR A 264 -6.59 28.24 -10.88
CA TYR A 264 -7.40 27.54 -9.87
C TYR A 264 -6.88 27.88 -8.47
N LYS A 265 -7.76 28.36 -7.59
CA LYS A 265 -7.40 28.60 -6.19
C LYS A 265 -6.99 27.28 -5.52
N GLY A 266 -5.80 27.25 -4.92
CA GLY A 266 -5.26 26.04 -4.28
C GLY A 266 -4.50 25.11 -5.21
N VAL A 267 -4.24 25.53 -6.46
CA VAL A 267 -3.40 24.78 -7.42
C VAL A 267 -2.37 25.73 -8.04
N SER A 268 -1.13 25.27 -8.09
CA SER A 268 -0.04 26.01 -8.75
C SER A 268 0.95 25.07 -9.41
N SER A 269 1.82 25.62 -10.26
CA SER A 269 2.92 24.86 -10.86
C SER A 269 4.26 25.54 -10.63
N LEU A 270 5.30 24.70 -10.52
CA LEU A 270 6.70 25.11 -10.51
C LEU A 270 7.39 24.43 -11.69
N THR A 271 7.87 25.22 -12.66
CA THR A 271 8.49 24.69 -13.87
C THR A 271 9.98 24.44 -13.69
N TYR A 272 10.49 23.40 -14.36
CA TYR A 272 11.92 23.07 -14.38
C TYR A 272 12.40 22.60 -15.76
N ARG A 273 13.73 22.71 -16.02
CA ARG A 273 14.34 22.18 -17.24
C ARG A 273 14.63 20.70 -17.09
N PRO A 274 14.12 19.80 -17.97
CA PRO A 274 14.23 18.36 -17.80
C PRO A 274 15.57 17.76 -18.23
N GLU A 275 16.35 18.46 -19.07
CA GLU A 275 17.56 17.95 -19.70
C GLU A 275 18.76 18.88 -19.55
N LYS A 276 19.94 18.35 -19.77
CA LYS A 276 21.31 18.85 -19.68
C LYS A 276 21.50 20.31 -19.23
N PRO A 277 22.02 20.52 -18.00
CA PRO A 277 22.38 19.47 -17.05
C PRO A 277 21.12 18.77 -16.48
N PRO A 278 21.22 17.50 -16.04
CA PRO A 278 20.09 16.80 -15.44
C PRO A 278 19.55 17.59 -14.25
N PRO A 279 18.24 17.56 -13.99
CA PRO A 279 17.64 18.33 -12.91
C PRO A 279 18.29 18.02 -11.56
N ASN A 280 18.68 19.05 -10.84
CA ASN A 280 19.08 18.90 -9.45
C ASN A 280 17.83 18.67 -8.59
N TRP A 281 17.42 17.41 -8.45
CA TRP A 281 16.22 17.03 -7.74
C TRP A 281 16.22 17.45 -6.27
N ASN A 282 17.37 17.46 -5.61
CA ASN A 282 17.45 17.92 -4.23
C ASN A 282 17.04 19.40 -4.13
N HIS A 283 17.61 20.27 -4.96
CA HIS A 283 17.28 21.69 -4.99
C HIS A 283 15.81 21.93 -5.38
N LEU A 284 15.33 21.25 -6.42
CA LEU A 284 13.94 21.40 -6.90
C LEU A 284 12.92 20.96 -5.84
N LEU A 285 13.14 19.84 -5.18
CA LEU A 285 12.25 19.34 -4.14
C LEU A 285 12.23 20.26 -2.92
N ARG A 286 13.40 20.78 -2.50
CA ARG A 286 13.47 21.73 -1.39
C ARG A 286 12.74 23.02 -1.71
N ARG A 287 12.92 23.54 -2.92
CA ARG A 287 12.19 24.72 -3.39
C ARG A 287 10.69 24.47 -3.41
N ALA A 288 10.25 23.35 -4.00
CA ALA A 288 8.84 23.00 -4.06
C ALA A 288 8.22 22.81 -2.64
N LEU A 289 8.96 22.19 -1.71
CA LEU A 289 8.54 22.08 -0.32
C LEU A 289 8.45 23.45 0.35
N PHE A 290 9.46 24.32 0.18
CA PHE A 290 9.47 25.66 0.73
C PHE A 290 8.28 26.49 0.23
N ASP A 291 8.06 26.49 -1.09
CA ASP A 291 6.95 27.20 -1.72
C ASP A 291 5.59 26.67 -1.21
N LEU A 292 5.42 25.36 -1.12
CA LEU A 292 4.20 24.72 -0.60
C LEU A 292 3.97 25.05 0.88
N TYR A 293 4.99 24.97 1.72
CA TYR A 293 4.89 25.26 3.16
C TYR A 293 4.47 26.72 3.40
N ASN A 294 5.07 27.65 2.67
CA ASN A 294 4.70 29.07 2.76
C ASN A 294 3.28 29.33 2.24
N THR A 295 2.92 28.71 1.13
CA THR A 295 1.57 28.87 0.55
C THR A 295 0.50 28.37 1.52
N VAL A 296 0.68 27.18 2.10
CA VAL A 296 -0.25 26.64 3.09
C VAL A 296 -0.29 27.52 4.33
N LYS A 297 0.85 27.99 4.84
CA LYS A 297 0.91 28.90 5.99
C LYS A 297 0.15 30.21 5.73
N VAL A 298 0.31 30.80 4.55
CA VAL A 298 -0.43 32.02 4.19
C VAL A 298 -1.93 31.77 4.11
N GLN A 299 -2.36 30.62 3.61
CA GLN A 299 -3.77 30.29 3.45
C GLN A 299 -4.46 29.87 4.75
N THR A 300 -3.74 29.22 5.68
CA THR A 300 -4.32 28.61 6.90
C THR A 300 -3.86 29.24 8.21
N GLY A 301 -2.83 30.07 8.18
CA GLY A 301 -2.15 30.62 9.37
C GLY A 301 -1.15 29.67 10.01
N ALA A 302 -1.08 28.38 9.60
CA ALA A 302 -0.18 27.36 10.16
C ALA A 302 0.61 26.62 9.09
N PHE A 303 1.76 26.07 9.45
CA PHE A 303 2.50 25.18 8.55
C PHE A 303 1.76 23.85 8.37
N PRO A 304 1.88 23.20 7.19
CA PRO A 304 1.27 21.89 6.98
C PRO A 304 1.87 20.84 7.91
N GLU A 305 1.03 20.04 8.54
CA GLU A 305 1.45 18.89 9.34
C GLU A 305 1.80 17.70 8.44
N THR A 306 1.12 17.59 7.29
CA THR A 306 1.24 16.48 6.35
C THR A 306 1.44 16.96 4.93
N VAL A 307 2.50 16.48 4.27
CA VAL A 307 2.79 16.77 2.88
C VAL A 307 3.09 15.48 2.12
N ALA A 308 2.44 15.29 0.97
CA ALA A 308 2.77 14.19 0.07
C ALA A 308 3.56 14.66 -1.14
N ILE A 309 4.62 13.92 -1.50
CA ILE A 309 5.30 14.01 -2.79
C ILE A 309 4.86 12.80 -3.61
N LEU A 310 4.07 13.05 -4.64
CA LEU A 310 3.46 12.03 -5.48
C LEU A 310 4.16 11.91 -6.82
N VAL A 311 4.43 10.69 -7.24
CA VAL A 311 5.09 10.35 -8.51
C VAL A 311 4.31 9.28 -9.25
N SER A 312 4.64 9.05 -10.52
CA SER A 312 3.94 8.08 -11.38
C SER A 312 4.25 6.61 -11.03
N ASN A 313 5.43 6.31 -10.49
CA ASN A 313 5.86 4.94 -10.23
C ASN A 313 6.86 4.83 -9.05
N ASN A 314 7.13 3.61 -8.61
CA ASN A 314 7.99 3.34 -7.46
C ASN A 314 9.46 3.76 -7.71
N ARG A 315 9.98 3.59 -8.93
CA ARG A 315 11.36 3.99 -9.27
C ARG A 315 11.55 5.50 -9.13
N SER A 316 10.57 6.27 -9.56
CA SER A 316 10.55 7.74 -9.36
C SER A 316 10.44 8.09 -7.88
N ALA A 317 9.62 7.38 -7.09
CA ALA A 317 9.52 7.61 -5.65
C ALA A 317 10.87 7.43 -4.96
N LEU A 318 11.58 6.37 -5.30
CA LEU A 318 12.92 6.10 -4.81
C LEU A 318 13.92 7.19 -5.18
N LYS A 319 13.93 7.61 -6.46
CA LYS A 319 14.78 8.70 -6.96
C LYS A 319 14.55 10.00 -6.17
N MET A 320 13.30 10.35 -5.89
CA MET A 320 12.96 11.54 -5.10
C MET A 320 13.37 11.39 -3.63
N SER A 321 13.18 10.21 -3.04
CA SER A 321 13.64 9.93 -1.68
C SER A 321 15.16 10.05 -1.55
N ASN A 322 15.92 9.50 -2.49
CA ASN A 322 17.38 9.62 -2.50
C ASN A 322 17.82 11.08 -2.63
N ALA A 323 17.13 11.86 -3.46
CA ALA A 323 17.41 13.29 -3.60
C ALA A 323 17.15 14.07 -2.30
N LEU A 324 16.10 13.72 -1.53
CA LEU A 324 15.82 14.33 -0.22
C LEU A 324 16.81 13.91 0.87
N ASN A 325 17.36 12.70 0.77
CA ASN A 325 18.37 12.17 1.69
C ASN A 325 19.79 12.70 1.39
N ALA A 326 20.02 13.28 0.22
CA ALA A 326 21.35 13.76 -0.17
C ALA A 326 21.86 14.80 0.82
N PHE A 327 23.15 14.64 1.19
CA PHE A 327 23.88 15.50 2.13
C PHE A 327 25.14 16.06 1.43
N GLY A 328 25.47 17.31 1.72
CA GLY A 328 26.70 17.94 1.19
C GLY A 328 26.70 19.43 1.44
N THR A 329 27.87 20.04 1.28
CA THR A 329 28.13 21.46 1.57
C THR A 329 27.16 22.42 0.84
N TYR A 330 26.75 22.05 -0.37
CA TYR A 330 25.81 22.83 -1.18
C TYR A 330 24.37 22.27 -1.20
N VAL A 331 24.12 21.17 -0.49
CA VAL A 331 22.86 20.43 -0.57
C VAL A 331 22.03 20.58 0.71
N GLY A 332 22.68 20.96 1.83
CA GLY A 332 22.04 21.09 3.13
C GLY A 332 21.80 19.75 3.85
N LYS A 333 21.13 19.79 4.99
CA LYS A 333 20.80 18.60 5.78
C LYS A 333 19.73 17.74 5.09
N PRO A 334 19.71 16.41 5.26
CA PRO A 334 18.65 15.54 4.75
C PRO A 334 17.26 16.03 5.19
N VAL A 335 16.29 15.99 4.28
CA VAL A 335 14.89 16.27 4.61
C VAL A 335 14.27 15.02 5.21
N ARG A 336 13.79 15.11 6.46
CA ARG A 336 13.08 13.99 7.10
C ARG A 336 11.80 13.69 6.33
N HIS A 337 11.68 12.46 5.81
CA HIS A 337 10.51 12.02 5.08
C HIS A 337 10.31 10.51 5.26
N LYS A 338 9.12 10.01 4.94
CA LYS A 338 8.79 8.59 4.86
C LYS A 338 8.62 8.22 3.39
N LEU A 339 9.38 7.23 2.93
CA LEU A 339 9.16 6.61 1.63
C LEU A 339 8.18 5.44 1.79
N LEU A 340 7.06 5.48 1.09
CA LEU A 340 6.11 4.38 1.02
C LEU A 340 6.42 3.55 -0.24
N PHE A 341 7.21 2.52 -0.01
CA PHE A 341 7.80 1.70 -1.06
C PHE A 341 7.74 0.23 -0.61
N ASP A 342 7.20 -0.65 -1.46
CA ASP A 342 7.15 -2.09 -1.23
C ASP A 342 7.64 -2.77 -2.50
N GLU A 343 8.95 -3.03 -2.59
CA GLU A 343 9.49 -3.90 -3.63
C GLU A 343 9.91 -5.24 -3.03
N ALA A 344 9.56 -6.29 -3.72
CA ALA A 344 9.86 -7.65 -3.29
C ALA A 344 11.36 -7.87 -3.09
N GLU A 345 12.21 -7.25 -3.92
CA GLU A 345 13.67 -7.34 -3.78
C GLU A 345 14.15 -6.75 -2.44
N SER A 346 13.61 -5.60 -2.02
CA SER A 346 14.00 -4.96 -0.74
C SER A 346 13.56 -5.80 0.46
N LEU A 347 12.35 -6.35 0.42
CA LEU A 347 11.82 -7.20 1.50
C LEU A 347 12.58 -8.53 1.62
N LEU A 348 12.92 -9.16 0.49
CA LEU A 348 13.72 -10.39 0.48
C LEU A 348 15.18 -10.14 0.84
N SER A 349 15.73 -8.97 0.48
CA SER A 349 17.04 -8.54 0.96
C SER A 349 17.05 -8.35 2.49
N ALA A 350 15.93 -7.86 3.06
CA ALA A 350 15.78 -7.81 4.51
C ALA A 350 15.76 -9.19 5.16
N ARG A 351 15.15 -10.19 4.52
CA ARG A 351 15.17 -11.57 5.00
C ARG A 351 16.59 -12.13 5.03
N PHE A 352 17.43 -11.80 4.04
CA PHE A 352 18.83 -12.15 4.07
C PHE A 352 19.59 -11.43 5.21
N ALA A 353 19.33 -10.14 5.44
CA ALA A 353 19.91 -9.44 6.58
C ALA A 353 19.44 -10.02 7.93
N ALA A 354 18.16 -10.39 8.05
CA ALA A 354 17.65 -11.08 9.24
C ALA A 354 18.32 -12.45 9.44
N PHE A 355 18.58 -13.20 8.35
CA PHE A 355 19.38 -14.42 8.42
C PHE A 355 20.76 -14.15 8.98
N LEU A 356 21.43 -13.05 8.61
CA LEU A 356 22.76 -12.72 9.14
C LEU A 356 22.73 -12.37 10.64
N LEU A 357 21.60 -11.91 11.18
CA LEU A 357 21.43 -11.71 12.63
C LEU A 357 21.29 -13.02 13.40
N GLU A 358 20.80 -14.11 12.78
CA GLU A 358 20.64 -15.40 13.45
C GLU A 358 21.99 -16.01 13.83
N PRO A 359 22.06 -16.79 14.94
CA PRO A 359 23.29 -17.50 15.33
C PRO A 359 23.82 -18.39 14.21
N LYS A 360 25.14 -18.38 14.00
CA LYS A 360 25.80 -19.18 12.95
C LYS A 360 26.65 -20.29 13.55
N ASN A 361 26.44 -21.51 13.09
CA ASN A 361 27.35 -22.61 13.35
C ASN A 361 28.56 -22.48 12.42
N LEU A 362 29.69 -22.03 12.94
CA LEU A 362 30.92 -21.88 12.17
C LEU A 362 31.54 -23.22 11.75
N ALA A 363 31.21 -24.33 12.43
CA ALA A 363 31.63 -25.66 12.00
C ALA A 363 30.90 -26.10 10.70
N ASP A 364 29.75 -25.49 10.39
CA ASP A 364 28.98 -25.74 9.18
C ASP A 364 28.83 -24.43 8.34
N ILE A 365 29.94 -23.73 8.15
CA ILE A 365 29.96 -22.43 7.45
C ILE A 365 29.48 -22.56 6.01
N GLU A 366 29.77 -23.70 5.34
CA GLU A 366 29.37 -23.92 3.95
C GLU A 366 27.84 -23.97 3.79
N ASN A 367 27.11 -24.56 4.72
CA ASN A 367 25.66 -24.54 4.71
C ASN A 367 25.11 -23.11 4.90
N ASN A 368 25.74 -22.30 5.75
CA ASN A 368 25.40 -20.89 5.92
C ASN A 368 25.65 -20.08 4.64
N VAL A 369 26.76 -20.38 3.92
CA VAL A 369 27.08 -19.78 2.61
C VAL A 369 26.04 -20.18 1.56
N ALA A 370 25.70 -21.47 1.48
CA ALA A 370 24.67 -21.96 0.54
C ALA A 370 23.32 -21.29 0.80
N THR A 371 22.89 -21.22 2.06
CA THR A 371 21.64 -20.53 2.48
C THR A 371 21.67 -19.04 2.11
N SER A 372 22.80 -18.36 2.33
CA SER A 372 22.97 -16.96 1.94
C SER A 372 22.80 -16.77 0.44
N MET A 373 23.43 -17.63 -0.37
CA MET A 373 23.31 -17.57 -1.83
C MET A 373 21.89 -17.83 -2.31
N GLU A 374 21.15 -18.75 -1.69
CA GLU A 374 19.75 -19.02 -1.98
C GLU A 374 18.85 -17.83 -1.67
N LEU A 375 19.07 -17.16 -0.53
CA LEU A 375 18.32 -15.96 -0.14
C LEU A 375 18.59 -14.79 -1.09
N ILE A 376 19.84 -14.58 -1.50
CA ILE A 376 20.23 -13.58 -2.50
C ILE A 376 19.59 -13.91 -3.86
N ALA A 377 19.66 -15.18 -4.28
CA ALA A 377 19.05 -15.64 -5.52
C ALA A 377 17.51 -15.43 -5.50
N SER A 378 16.85 -15.68 -4.36
CA SER A 378 15.43 -15.45 -4.16
C SER A 378 15.07 -13.97 -4.33
N ALA A 379 15.84 -13.06 -3.73
CA ALA A 379 15.64 -11.62 -3.87
C ALA A 379 15.80 -11.16 -5.33
N ARG A 380 16.80 -11.69 -6.04
CA ARG A 380 17.03 -11.42 -7.47
C ARG A 380 15.93 -11.98 -8.35
N ARG A 381 15.47 -13.20 -8.08
CA ARG A 381 14.40 -13.87 -8.83
C ARG A 381 13.09 -13.06 -8.78
N ALA A 382 12.77 -12.48 -7.65
CA ALA A 382 11.56 -11.67 -7.48
C ALA A 382 11.50 -10.40 -8.36
N THR A 383 12.63 -9.99 -8.96
CA THR A 383 12.64 -8.89 -9.94
C THR A 383 12.15 -9.29 -11.34
N GLY A 384 12.04 -10.59 -11.63
CA GLY A 384 11.77 -11.13 -12.96
C GLY A 384 12.91 -10.95 -13.97
N GLN A 385 14.02 -10.32 -13.54
CA GLN A 385 15.21 -10.04 -14.34
C GLN A 385 16.38 -10.95 -13.95
N ALA A 386 17.46 -10.93 -14.73
CA ALA A 386 18.70 -11.65 -14.41
C ALA A 386 18.52 -13.18 -14.21
N ARG A 387 17.69 -13.83 -15.03
CA ARG A 387 17.38 -15.26 -14.90
C ARG A 387 18.63 -16.15 -14.93
N THR A 388 19.62 -15.79 -15.75
CA THR A 388 20.90 -16.53 -15.88
C THR A 388 21.73 -16.44 -14.60
N GLU A 389 21.86 -15.25 -14.02
CA GLU A 389 22.61 -15.03 -12.77
C GLU A 389 21.93 -15.73 -11.59
N VAL A 390 20.60 -15.69 -11.53
CA VAL A 390 19.80 -16.41 -10.51
C VAL A 390 20.05 -17.92 -10.61
N ALA A 391 19.93 -18.50 -11.81
CA ALA A 391 20.19 -19.93 -12.03
C ALA A 391 21.62 -20.32 -11.65
N LYS A 392 22.61 -19.48 -11.97
CA LYS A 392 24.00 -19.67 -11.58
C LYS A 392 24.19 -19.69 -10.07
N LEU A 393 23.61 -18.70 -9.34
CA LEU A 393 23.70 -18.66 -7.89
C LEU A 393 23.05 -19.89 -7.24
N GLN A 394 21.88 -20.31 -7.72
CA GLN A 394 21.19 -21.51 -7.21
C GLN A 394 21.98 -22.78 -7.47
N ALA A 395 22.52 -22.96 -8.69
CA ALA A 395 23.35 -24.11 -9.03
C ALA A 395 24.64 -24.17 -8.19
N GLN A 396 25.23 -23.01 -7.87
CA GLN A 396 26.40 -22.91 -7.00
C GLN A 396 26.05 -23.26 -5.54
N ALA A 397 24.94 -22.75 -5.03
CA ALA A 397 24.45 -23.09 -3.68
C ALA A 397 24.19 -24.59 -3.54
N LEU A 398 23.55 -25.23 -4.53
CA LEU A 398 23.31 -26.67 -4.53
C LEU A 398 24.62 -27.47 -4.52
N LYS A 399 25.66 -27.04 -5.27
CA LYS A 399 26.98 -27.69 -5.25
C LYS A 399 27.63 -27.61 -3.87
N ILE A 400 27.50 -26.45 -3.19
CA ILE A 400 28.04 -26.27 -1.84
C ILE A 400 27.30 -27.18 -0.85
N ARG A 401 25.95 -27.26 -0.92
CA ARG A 401 25.16 -28.20 -0.09
C ARG A 401 25.53 -29.66 -0.34
N GLY A 402 25.93 -30.01 -1.56
CA GLY A 402 26.44 -31.33 -1.91
C GLY A 402 27.88 -31.59 -1.45
N GLY A 403 28.44 -30.75 -0.57
CA GLY A 403 29.79 -30.93 0.00
C GLY A 403 30.92 -30.41 -0.87
N LYS A 404 30.64 -29.70 -1.96
CA LYS A 404 31.68 -29.17 -2.86
C LYS A 404 32.04 -27.75 -2.44
N ALA A 405 33.20 -27.56 -1.80
CA ALA A 405 33.74 -26.22 -1.53
C ALA A 405 34.02 -25.48 -2.85
N LEU A 406 33.37 -24.34 -3.05
CA LEU A 406 33.59 -23.50 -4.22
C LEU A 406 34.47 -22.31 -3.87
N ASN A 407 35.58 -22.15 -4.59
CA ASN A 407 36.43 -20.97 -4.46
C ASN A 407 36.02 -19.91 -5.50
N ILE A 408 34.93 -19.20 -5.20
CA ILE A 408 34.38 -18.13 -6.01
C ILE A 408 34.18 -16.85 -5.16
N ASN A 409 34.29 -15.69 -5.79
CA ASN A 409 34.29 -14.40 -5.09
C ASN A 409 33.13 -14.22 -4.12
N ILE A 410 31.90 -14.58 -4.52
CA ILE A 410 30.74 -14.42 -3.66
C ILE A 410 30.77 -15.39 -2.46
N ALA A 411 31.18 -16.65 -2.66
CA ALA A 411 31.27 -17.62 -1.57
C ALA A 411 32.36 -17.22 -0.56
N ASN A 412 33.50 -16.75 -1.04
CA ASN A 412 34.60 -16.27 -0.20
C ASN A 412 34.17 -15.03 0.61
N ALA A 413 33.50 -14.06 -0.03
CA ALA A 413 32.99 -12.88 0.65
C ALA A 413 31.95 -13.24 1.72
N LEU A 414 31.07 -14.22 1.44
CA LEU A 414 30.09 -14.70 2.43
C LEU A 414 30.75 -15.43 3.62
N ARG A 415 31.79 -16.26 3.39
CA ARG A 415 32.54 -16.89 4.50
C ARG A 415 33.15 -15.85 5.39
N SER A 416 33.83 -14.84 4.83
CA SER A 416 34.44 -13.75 5.60
C SER A 416 33.39 -12.94 6.37
N LEU A 417 32.28 -12.57 5.72
CA LEU A 417 31.19 -11.82 6.32
C LEU A 417 30.57 -12.57 7.51
N ILE A 418 30.26 -13.86 7.33
CA ILE A 418 29.65 -14.69 8.38
C ILE A 418 30.61 -14.86 9.57
N ALA A 419 31.89 -15.08 9.32
CA ALA A 419 32.92 -15.20 10.36
C ALA A 419 33.08 -13.87 11.11
N GLU A 420 33.11 -12.73 10.41
CA GLU A 420 33.20 -11.40 11.01
C GLU A 420 32.01 -11.11 11.92
N LEU A 421 30.79 -11.31 11.45
CA LEU A 421 29.59 -11.06 12.24
C LEU A 421 29.48 -11.99 13.47
N ALA A 422 29.90 -13.23 13.34
CA ALA A 422 29.96 -14.17 14.46
C ALA A 422 31.00 -13.76 15.52
N HIS A 423 32.08 -13.11 15.11
CA HIS A 423 33.14 -12.61 16.00
C HIS A 423 32.72 -11.30 16.70
N VAL A 424 32.14 -10.35 15.96
CA VAL A 424 31.70 -9.05 16.48
C VAL A 424 30.54 -9.23 17.46
N GLY A 425 29.63 -10.16 17.21
CA GLY A 425 28.41 -10.37 17.99
C GLY A 425 27.39 -9.25 17.81
N PHE A 426 26.28 -9.35 18.54
CA PHE A 426 25.19 -8.38 18.52
C PHE A 426 24.89 -7.84 19.93
N THR A 427 24.31 -6.64 19.98
CA THR A 427 24.08 -5.89 21.23
C THR A 427 22.70 -6.14 21.84
N GLY A 428 21.76 -6.67 21.04
CA GLY A 428 20.35 -6.79 21.42
C GLY A 428 19.54 -5.52 21.17
N ASN A 429 20.16 -4.46 20.63
CA ASN A 429 19.45 -3.33 20.07
C ASN A 429 19.21 -3.58 18.57
N PRO A 430 17.99 -3.95 18.16
CA PRO A 430 17.72 -4.34 16.77
C PRO A 430 18.11 -3.28 15.74
N ALA A 431 18.04 -2.00 16.08
CA ALA A 431 18.39 -0.91 15.17
C ALA A 431 19.92 -0.80 14.96
N GLU A 432 20.70 -0.95 16.02
CA GLU A 432 22.16 -0.94 15.95
C GLU A 432 22.70 -2.21 15.28
N ASP A 433 22.15 -3.37 15.66
CA ASP A 433 22.55 -4.66 15.10
C ASP A 433 22.26 -4.75 13.60
N TRP A 434 21.13 -4.18 13.16
CA TRP A 434 20.81 -4.04 11.75
C TRP A 434 21.78 -3.14 10.98
N LEU A 435 22.20 -2.04 11.59
CA LEU A 435 23.22 -1.17 10.99
C LEU A 435 24.58 -1.89 10.92
N THR A 436 24.93 -2.70 11.91
CA THR A 436 26.15 -3.53 11.92
C THR A 436 26.14 -4.48 10.72
N VAL A 437 25.06 -5.24 10.52
CA VAL A 437 24.91 -6.12 9.32
C VAL A 437 25.04 -5.33 8.02
N LYS A 438 24.41 -4.18 7.93
CA LYS A 438 24.46 -3.34 6.73
C LYS A 438 25.85 -2.79 6.43
N HIS A 439 26.59 -2.39 7.46
CA HIS A 439 27.97 -1.92 7.34
C HIS A 439 28.89 -3.07 6.92
N ALA A 440 28.76 -4.24 7.52
CA ALA A 440 29.53 -5.43 7.16
C ALA A 440 29.28 -5.85 5.69
N LEU A 441 28.03 -5.84 5.23
CA LEU A 441 27.68 -6.08 3.83
C LEU A 441 28.39 -5.11 2.87
N ARG A 442 28.46 -3.82 3.22
CA ARG A 442 29.15 -2.81 2.42
C ARG A 442 30.67 -2.97 2.41
N ALA A 443 31.24 -3.39 3.53
CA ALA A 443 32.69 -3.60 3.67
C ALA A 443 33.21 -4.71 2.75
N THR A 444 32.37 -5.69 2.39
CA THR A 444 32.77 -6.81 1.50
C THR A 444 33.16 -6.37 0.08
N GLN A 445 32.74 -5.20 -0.39
CA GLN A 445 32.91 -4.69 -1.77
C GLN A 445 32.44 -5.65 -2.86
N GLN A 446 31.70 -6.72 -2.52
CA GLN A 446 31.18 -7.69 -3.46
C GLN A 446 29.86 -7.20 -4.06
N ALA A 447 29.70 -7.24 -5.39
CA ALA A 447 28.61 -6.59 -6.12
C ALA A 447 27.20 -7.00 -5.64
N GLU A 448 26.95 -8.30 -5.44
CA GLU A 448 25.64 -8.79 -4.98
C GLU A 448 25.36 -8.38 -3.52
N LEU A 449 26.37 -8.37 -2.65
CA LEU A 449 26.23 -7.95 -1.26
C LEU A 449 26.06 -6.43 -1.14
N LEU A 450 26.75 -5.64 -1.97
CA LEU A 450 26.52 -4.21 -2.09
C LEU A 450 25.10 -3.90 -2.58
N ARG A 451 24.59 -4.69 -3.52
CA ARG A 451 23.21 -4.57 -3.99
C ARG A 451 22.21 -4.82 -2.85
N VAL A 452 22.38 -5.90 -2.09
CA VAL A 452 21.58 -6.17 -0.90
C VAL A 452 21.64 -4.99 0.05
N ALA A 453 22.82 -4.50 0.41
CA ALA A 453 23.00 -3.36 1.32
C ALA A 453 22.26 -2.11 0.81
N SER A 454 22.24 -1.86 -0.51
CA SER A 454 21.50 -0.77 -1.12
C SER A 454 19.98 -0.95 -1.03
N GLN A 455 19.48 -2.19 -1.12
CA GLN A 455 18.07 -2.50 -0.95
C GLN A 455 17.60 -2.27 0.50
N LEU A 456 18.48 -2.54 1.47
CA LEU A 456 18.19 -2.29 2.90
C LEU A 456 18.05 -0.79 3.22
N ASP A 457 18.59 0.12 2.39
CA ASP A 457 18.41 1.57 2.57
C ASP A 457 16.96 2.00 2.42
N PHE A 458 16.15 1.23 1.69
CA PHE A 458 14.76 1.53 1.43
C PHE A 458 13.82 1.05 2.53
N LEU A 459 14.29 0.16 3.41
CA LEU A 459 13.50 -0.36 4.50
C LEU A 459 13.48 0.61 5.68
N VAL A 460 12.32 1.18 5.93
CA VAL A 460 12.05 2.05 7.08
C VAL A 460 11.80 1.22 8.36
N ALA A 461 12.12 -0.06 8.32
CA ALA A 461 11.75 -1.10 9.28
C ALA A 461 12.16 -0.84 10.74
N PHE A 462 13.17 0.02 10.96
CA PHE A 462 13.79 0.20 12.29
C PHE A 462 13.59 1.60 12.88
N ARG A 463 12.59 2.37 12.45
CA ARG A 463 12.21 3.60 13.17
C ARG A 463 11.49 3.22 14.48
N ARG A 464 11.63 4.07 15.53
CA ARG A 464 11.01 3.85 16.84
C ARG A 464 9.53 3.45 16.71
N GLY A 465 9.15 2.36 17.36
CA GLY A 465 7.77 1.85 17.38
C GLY A 465 7.43 0.88 16.24
N HIS A 466 8.37 0.50 15.38
CA HIS A 466 8.10 -0.44 14.30
C HIS A 466 8.01 -1.89 14.82
N ARG A 467 7.04 -2.67 14.35
CA ARG A 467 6.78 -4.06 14.81
C ARG A 467 7.94 -5.01 14.57
N ILE A 468 8.72 -4.79 13.50
CA ILE A 468 9.93 -5.59 13.22
C ILE A 468 10.94 -5.42 14.36
N SER A 469 11.20 -4.18 14.75
CA SER A 469 12.11 -3.89 15.88
C SER A 469 11.58 -4.49 17.18
N ALA A 470 10.28 -4.41 17.45
CA ALA A 470 9.65 -5.00 18.63
C ALA A 470 9.73 -6.54 18.62
N GLY A 471 9.50 -7.18 17.48
CA GLY A 471 9.60 -8.64 17.34
C GLY A 471 11.01 -9.14 17.59
N LEU A 472 12.02 -8.51 17.00
CA LEU A 472 13.43 -8.85 17.23
C LEU A 472 13.88 -8.58 18.67
N ALA A 473 13.48 -7.45 19.28
CA ALA A 473 13.78 -7.15 20.67
C ALA A 473 13.16 -8.19 21.61
N SER A 474 11.93 -8.65 21.34
CA SER A 474 11.28 -9.70 22.14
C SER A 474 12.01 -11.04 22.06
N GLU A 475 12.56 -11.40 20.89
CA GLU A 475 13.40 -12.60 20.77
C GLU A 475 14.68 -12.48 21.59
N TRP A 476 15.36 -11.35 21.47
CA TRP A 476 16.60 -11.12 22.23
C TRP A 476 16.38 -11.15 23.73
N LEU A 477 15.30 -10.53 24.22
CA LEU A 477 14.97 -10.53 25.65
C LEU A 477 14.68 -11.94 26.18
N ARG A 478 14.19 -12.83 25.32
CA ARG A 478 13.89 -14.21 25.69
C ARG A 478 15.11 -15.12 25.63
N ASP A 479 15.88 -15.04 24.55
CA ASP A 479 16.87 -16.04 24.17
C ASP A 479 18.33 -15.52 24.26
N GLY A 480 18.54 -14.21 24.44
CA GLY A 480 19.86 -13.56 24.41
C GLY A 480 20.51 -13.53 23.02
N VAL A 481 19.79 -14.00 22.01
CA VAL A 481 20.19 -14.07 20.60
C VAL A 481 18.97 -13.95 19.69
N TYR A 482 19.17 -13.64 18.42
CA TYR A 482 18.11 -13.59 17.41
C TYR A 482 17.88 -14.97 16.76
N THR A 483 17.36 -15.93 17.50
CA THR A 483 17.24 -17.34 17.06
C THR A 483 16.41 -17.50 15.78
N ASN A 484 15.34 -16.71 15.63
CA ASN A 484 14.38 -16.81 14.51
C ASN A 484 14.11 -15.44 13.88
N ALA A 485 15.15 -14.63 13.66
CA ALA A 485 15.00 -13.26 13.15
C ALA A 485 14.19 -13.20 11.82
N ARG A 486 14.36 -14.17 10.92
CA ARG A 486 13.57 -14.27 9.69
C ARG A 486 12.09 -14.48 9.95
N VAL A 487 11.75 -15.34 10.92
CA VAL A 487 10.35 -15.60 11.29
C VAL A 487 9.72 -14.36 11.93
N ALA A 488 10.45 -13.68 12.81
CA ALA A 488 10.00 -12.42 13.42
C ALA A 488 9.76 -11.33 12.36
N LEU A 489 10.68 -11.21 11.38
CA LEU A 489 10.51 -10.30 10.24
C LEU A 489 9.26 -10.65 9.41
N ASP A 490 9.09 -11.91 9.03
CA ASP A 490 7.97 -12.36 8.20
C ASP A 490 6.63 -12.17 8.91
N GLN A 491 6.56 -12.48 10.20
CA GLN A 491 5.36 -12.24 11.02
C GLN A 491 5.02 -10.76 11.12
N ALA A 492 6.02 -9.90 11.35
CA ALA A 492 5.82 -8.46 11.40
C ALA A 492 5.34 -7.90 10.04
N LEU A 493 5.93 -8.36 8.93
CA LEU A 493 5.50 -7.98 7.57
C LEU A 493 4.08 -8.47 7.26
N ALA A 494 3.74 -9.70 7.64
CA ALA A 494 2.40 -10.23 7.46
C ALA A 494 1.37 -9.44 8.28
N GLN A 495 1.66 -9.14 9.55
CA GLN A 495 0.81 -8.30 10.38
C GLN A 495 0.68 -6.89 9.82
N GLU A 496 1.77 -6.28 9.35
CA GLU A 496 1.74 -4.95 8.74
C GLU A 496 0.86 -4.94 7.48
N GLN A 497 0.79 -6.03 6.74
CA GLN A 497 -0.06 -6.13 5.56
C GLN A 497 -1.54 -6.38 5.88
N ILE A 498 -1.87 -7.01 6.99
CA ILE A 498 -3.26 -7.34 7.37
C ILE A 498 -3.86 -6.32 8.35
N LEU A 499 -3.12 -5.96 9.40
CA LEU A 499 -3.68 -5.36 10.61
C LEU A 499 -3.44 -3.86 10.75
N ASP A 500 -2.51 -3.25 10.01
CA ASP A 500 -2.16 -1.85 10.25
C ASP A 500 -3.14 -0.85 9.63
N GLY A 501 -4.11 -0.47 10.46
CA GLY A 501 -4.73 0.84 10.43
C GLY A 501 -3.89 1.86 11.18
N VAL A 502 -2.57 1.93 10.94
CA VAL A 502 -1.69 2.82 11.69
C VAL A 502 -1.74 4.23 11.14
N GLU A 503 -1.76 5.17 12.09
CA GLU A 503 -1.61 6.61 12.01
C GLU A 503 -1.00 7.08 10.70
N ALA A 504 -1.70 7.96 9.99
CA ALA A 504 -1.09 8.71 8.91
C ALA A 504 0.11 9.46 9.50
N PRO A 505 1.34 9.05 9.25
CA PRO A 505 2.48 9.68 9.88
C PRO A 505 2.53 11.14 9.43
N GLY A 506 2.68 12.05 10.38
CA GLY A 506 2.93 13.46 10.10
C GLY A 506 4.20 13.67 9.25
N GLY A 507 4.37 14.85 8.70
CA GLY A 507 5.54 15.25 7.92
C GLY A 507 5.46 14.90 6.43
N VAL A 508 6.63 14.85 5.79
CA VAL A 508 6.74 14.61 4.34
C VAL A 508 6.69 13.11 4.03
N GLN A 509 5.85 12.73 3.08
CA GLN A 509 5.73 11.36 2.58
C GLN A 509 5.97 11.32 1.07
N VAL A 510 6.79 10.37 0.60
CA VAL A 510 7.06 10.14 -0.82
C VAL A 510 6.42 8.82 -1.23
N MET A 511 5.60 8.83 -2.30
CA MET A 511 4.90 7.64 -2.77
C MET A 511 4.45 7.78 -4.23
N ASN A 512 4.04 6.67 -4.84
CA ASN A 512 3.32 6.75 -6.11
C ASN A 512 1.85 7.19 -5.89
N ILE A 513 1.21 7.71 -6.94
CA ILE A 513 -0.18 8.25 -6.86
C ILE A 513 -1.18 7.17 -6.40
N HIS A 514 -1.01 5.90 -6.80
CA HIS A 514 -1.92 4.82 -6.40
C HIS A 514 -1.93 4.60 -4.88
N LYS A 515 -0.76 4.70 -4.25
CA LYS A 515 -0.63 4.59 -2.78
C LYS A 515 -1.21 5.78 -2.01
N ALA A 516 -1.49 6.88 -2.70
CA ALA A 516 -2.15 8.04 -2.12
C ALA A 516 -3.69 7.91 -2.07
N LYS A 517 -4.26 6.93 -2.79
CA LYS A 517 -5.71 6.69 -2.75
C LYS A 517 -6.14 6.39 -1.31
N GLY A 518 -7.25 6.99 -0.87
CA GLY A 518 -7.74 6.88 0.50
C GLY A 518 -7.02 7.76 1.53
N LYS A 519 -5.89 8.40 1.19
CA LYS A 519 -5.15 9.32 2.08
C LYS A 519 -5.53 10.77 1.84
N GLN A 520 -5.18 11.65 2.78
CA GLN A 520 -5.35 13.09 2.70
C GLN A 520 -4.14 13.79 3.30
N PHE A 521 -3.76 14.94 2.73
CA PHE A 521 -2.61 15.72 3.15
C PHE A 521 -2.97 17.21 3.14
N ASP A 522 -2.33 18.01 3.97
CA ASP A 522 -2.53 19.46 3.94
C ASP A 522 -2.02 20.04 2.63
N GLY A 523 -0.85 19.53 2.17
CA GLY A 523 -0.27 19.90 0.89
C GLY A 523 0.17 18.70 0.07
N VAL A 524 0.10 18.82 -1.25
CA VAL A 524 0.54 17.78 -2.19
C VAL A 524 1.47 18.38 -3.23
N ILE A 525 2.61 17.74 -3.46
CA ILE A 525 3.50 18.01 -4.60
C ILE A 525 3.37 16.85 -5.57
N ILE A 526 2.94 17.09 -6.79
CA ILE A 526 2.87 16.07 -7.84
C ILE A 526 4.02 16.30 -8.81
N ILE A 527 4.88 15.30 -8.99
CA ILE A 527 6.05 15.40 -9.86
C ILE A 527 5.73 14.77 -11.21
N ARG A 528 5.72 15.59 -12.25
CA ARG A 528 5.72 15.15 -13.63
C ARG A 528 7.15 15.07 -14.13
N GLU A 529 7.57 13.89 -14.56
CA GLU A 529 8.87 13.68 -15.19
C GLU A 529 8.73 13.58 -16.71
N ALA A 530 9.73 14.05 -17.45
CA ALA A 530 9.91 13.70 -18.84
C ALA A 530 10.41 12.25 -18.93
N ARG A 531 9.77 11.42 -19.74
CA ARG A 531 10.12 10.00 -19.92
C ARG A 531 10.55 9.74 -21.36
N ARG A 532 11.73 9.17 -21.54
CA ARG A 532 12.14 8.63 -22.84
C ARG A 532 11.37 7.35 -23.16
N THR A 533 10.80 7.31 -24.35
CA THR A 533 10.12 6.15 -24.94
C THR A 533 10.71 5.89 -26.32
N GLU A 534 10.37 4.77 -26.94
CA GLU A 534 10.75 4.46 -28.32
C GLU A 534 10.22 5.50 -29.33
N ARG A 535 9.12 6.17 -28.99
CA ARG A 535 8.48 7.22 -29.79
C ARG A 535 9.02 8.64 -29.53
N GLY A 536 10.00 8.78 -28.62
CA GLY A 536 10.57 10.08 -28.23
C GLY A 536 10.47 10.36 -26.75
N ILE A 537 10.28 11.63 -26.39
CA ILE A 537 10.14 12.07 -24.99
C ILE A 537 8.67 12.33 -24.68
N ASP A 538 8.16 11.68 -23.66
CA ASP A 538 6.76 11.70 -23.26
C ASP A 538 6.59 12.18 -21.81
N SER A 539 5.34 12.51 -21.44
CA SER A 539 4.99 12.89 -20.07
C SER A 539 4.80 11.64 -19.19
N SER A 540 5.36 11.66 -17.97
CA SER A 540 5.15 10.58 -16.99
C SER A 540 3.69 10.46 -16.50
N PHE A 541 2.84 11.44 -16.78
CA PHE A 541 1.41 11.37 -16.45
C PHE A 541 0.58 10.57 -17.46
N ILE A 542 1.15 10.23 -18.61
CA ILE A 542 0.48 9.38 -19.59
C ILE A 542 0.91 7.92 -19.37
N TRP A 543 -0.05 7.05 -19.11
CA TRP A 543 0.20 5.61 -19.02
C TRP A 543 0.51 5.01 -20.40
N ARG A 544 1.33 3.95 -20.44
CA ARG A 544 1.82 3.38 -21.70
C ARG A 544 0.68 2.92 -22.63
N ASP A 545 -0.39 2.38 -22.04
CA ASP A 545 -1.52 1.78 -22.76
C ASP A 545 -2.75 2.70 -22.80
N ASP A 546 -2.57 4.00 -22.49
CA ASP A 546 -3.66 4.96 -22.48
C ASP A 546 -3.57 5.85 -23.72
N ASN A 547 -4.56 5.73 -24.59
CA ASN A 547 -4.66 6.49 -25.83
C ASN A 547 -5.56 7.73 -25.65
N PRO A 548 -5.43 8.75 -26.50
CA PRO A 548 -6.34 9.89 -26.47
C PRO A 548 -7.82 9.47 -26.45
N PRO A 549 -8.65 10.06 -25.59
CA PRO A 549 -8.47 11.25 -24.76
C PRO A 549 -7.80 11.01 -23.38
N TYR A 550 -7.08 9.91 -23.17
CA TYR A 550 -6.33 9.54 -21.97
C TYR A 550 -7.18 9.33 -20.70
N PRO A 551 -8.23 8.51 -20.75
CA PRO A 551 -9.19 8.40 -19.65
C PRO A 551 -8.57 7.84 -18.35
N LYS A 552 -7.66 6.86 -18.45
CA LYS A 552 -6.95 6.29 -17.29
C LYS A 552 -6.02 7.31 -16.64
N SER A 553 -5.21 7.98 -17.46
CA SER A 553 -4.24 8.97 -17.01
C SER A 553 -4.92 10.16 -16.33
N ARG A 554 -6.06 10.63 -16.87
CA ARG A 554 -6.87 11.69 -16.29
C ARG A 554 -7.43 11.31 -14.93
N ARG A 555 -7.98 10.10 -14.79
CA ARG A 555 -8.47 9.58 -13.51
C ARG A 555 -7.36 9.50 -12.45
N VAL A 556 -6.19 8.97 -12.81
CA VAL A 556 -5.05 8.85 -11.88
C VAL A 556 -4.56 10.23 -11.44
N LEU A 557 -4.41 11.18 -12.37
CA LEU A 557 -3.98 12.54 -12.04
C LEU A 557 -5.00 13.24 -11.13
N ARG A 558 -6.30 13.12 -11.42
CA ARG A 558 -7.36 13.63 -10.56
C ARG A 558 -7.27 13.09 -9.14
N VAL A 559 -7.03 11.78 -8.99
CA VAL A 559 -6.84 11.18 -7.67
C VAL A 559 -5.67 11.84 -6.93
N GLY A 560 -4.53 12.03 -7.59
CA GLY A 560 -3.37 12.71 -6.99
C GLY A 560 -3.68 14.13 -6.55
N VAL A 561 -4.26 14.93 -7.45
CA VAL A 561 -4.62 16.33 -7.21
C VAL A 561 -5.57 16.47 -6.02
N THR A 562 -6.61 15.65 -5.95
CA THR A 562 -7.66 15.73 -4.92
C THR A 562 -7.24 15.15 -3.56
N ARG A 563 -5.98 14.79 -3.37
CA ARG A 563 -5.45 14.38 -2.05
C ARG A 563 -5.14 15.55 -1.13
N ALA A 564 -4.91 16.75 -1.68
CA ALA A 564 -4.67 17.94 -0.90
C ALA A 564 -5.95 18.49 -0.25
N ARG A 565 -5.80 19.00 0.97
CA ARG A 565 -6.83 19.76 1.67
C ARG A 565 -6.73 21.24 1.35
N VAL A 566 -5.50 21.75 1.23
CA VAL A 566 -5.24 23.19 1.12
C VAL A 566 -4.61 23.56 -0.22
N HIS A 567 -3.52 22.87 -0.62
CA HIS A 567 -2.79 23.26 -1.82
C HIS A 567 -2.16 22.07 -2.54
N THR A 568 -2.28 22.06 -3.88
CA THR A 568 -1.59 21.14 -4.80
C THR A 568 -0.61 21.91 -5.65
N LEU A 569 0.67 21.54 -5.58
CA LEU A 569 1.75 22.08 -6.41
C LEU A 569 2.18 21.02 -7.42
N ILE A 570 2.17 21.35 -8.72
CA ILE A 570 2.67 20.49 -9.78
C ILE A 570 4.08 20.91 -10.16
N LEU A 571 5.05 20.02 -9.95
CA LEU A 571 6.42 20.20 -10.42
C LEU A 571 6.49 19.72 -11.87
N ASP A 572 6.53 20.68 -12.82
CA ASP A 572 6.28 20.48 -14.24
C ASP A 572 7.54 20.75 -15.09
N PRO A 573 8.00 19.79 -15.92
CA PRO A 573 9.09 20.09 -16.85
C PRO A 573 8.61 21.02 -17.97
N MET A 574 9.48 21.94 -18.38
CA MET A 574 9.18 22.87 -19.49
C MET A 574 8.85 22.15 -20.79
N TRP A 575 9.38 20.94 -20.99
CA TRP A 575 9.06 20.02 -22.08
C TRP A 575 9.25 18.55 -21.65
N PRO A 576 8.56 17.59 -22.27
CA PRO A 576 7.49 17.77 -23.24
C PRO A 576 6.24 18.34 -22.58
N SER A 577 5.39 19.03 -23.36
CA SER A 577 4.08 19.46 -22.87
C SER A 577 3.22 18.24 -22.53
N CYS A 578 2.46 18.31 -21.46
CA CYS A 578 1.54 17.24 -21.09
C CYS A 578 0.19 17.42 -21.80
N PRO A 579 -0.27 16.46 -22.60
CA PRO A 579 -1.57 16.56 -23.29
C PRO A 579 -2.74 16.77 -22.33
N ILE A 580 -2.65 16.24 -21.09
CA ILE A 580 -3.72 16.36 -20.07
C ILE A 580 -3.73 17.75 -19.43
N LEU A 581 -2.57 18.39 -19.31
CA LEU A 581 -2.41 19.71 -18.67
C LEU A 581 -2.40 20.86 -19.68
N LYS A 582 -2.35 20.55 -20.98
CA LYS A 582 -2.27 21.56 -22.04
C LYS A 582 -3.48 22.52 -21.99
N GLY A 583 -3.19 23.81 -21.91
CA GLY A 583 -4.20 24.87 -21.87
C GLY A 583 -4.69 25.23 -20.46
N HIS A 584 -4.41 24.42 -19.43
CA HIS A 584 -4.69 24.84 -18.05
C HIS A 584 -3.68 25.89 -17.60
N LYS A 585 -4.17 26.93 -16.93
CA LYS A 585 -3.35 27.99 -16.34
C LYS A 585 -3.07 27.61 -14.88
N LEU A 586 -1.82 27.21 -14.58
CA LEU A 586 -1.39 26.71 -13.27
C LEU A 586 -0.37 27.64 -12.62
#